data_d2894cc7885bc7e834113468c75e1d55
#
_entry.id   d2894cc7885bc7e834113468c75e1d55
#
_cell.length_a   1.000
_cell.length_b   1.000
_cell.length_c   1.000
_cell.angle_alpha   90.00
_cell.angle_beta   90.00
_cell.angle_gamma   90.00
#
_symmetry.space_group_name_H-M   'P 1'
#
loop_
_entity.id
_entity.type
_entity.pdbx_description
1 polymer ?
#
loop_
_entity_poly.entity_id
_entity_poly.type
_entity_poly.pdbx_seq_one_letter_code
_entity_poly.pdbx_strand_id
1 'polypeptide(L)'
;ADYFKKWYYEAVPAVLCRNQGPFTGGKDAHEAVHNAVVLEEVAKMASRCELINPNVKPAPQELQDKHYYRKHGANAYYGQENIE
;
A
#
# COMPACT_ATOMS: atom_id res chain seq x y z
N ALA A 1 3.35 -20.53 0.11
CA ALA A 1 1.98 -20.91 0.43
C ALA A 1 1.55 -20.34 1.77
N ASP A 2 2.31 -20.60 2.83
CA ASP A 2 1.94 -20.07 4.15
C ASP A 2 1.98 -18.55 4.17
N TYR A 3 2.87 -17.99 3.38
CA TYR A 3 3.01 -16.54 3.31
C TYR A 3 1.71 -15.92 2.82
N PHE A 4 1.14 -16.48 1.75
CA PHE A 4 -0.07 -15.95 1.17
C PHE A 4 -1.29 -16.17 2.07
N LYS A 5 -1.28 -17.19 2.88
CA LYS A 5 -2.36 -17.42 3.84
C LYS A 5 -2.46 -16.30 4.86
N LYS A 6 -1.33 -15.64 5.13
CA LYS A 6 -1.26 -14.57 6.11
C LYS A 6 -1.37 -13.19 5.50
N TRP A 7 -1.54 -13.12 4.20
CA TRP A 7 -1.61 -11.84 3.51
C TRP A 7 -3.06 -11.38 3.46
N TYR A 8 -3.30 -10.27 4.10
CA TYR A 8 -4.63 -9.66 4.13
C TYR A 8 -4.63 -8.50 3.16
N TYR A 9 -5.03 -8.75 1.93
CA TYR A 9 -4.94 -7.76 0.87
C TYR A 9 -5.78 -6.51 1.14
N GLU A 10 -6.75 -6.59 2.02
CA GLU A 10 -7.58 -5.44 2.37
C GLU A 10 -6.79 -4.38 3.11
N ALA A 11 -5.83 -4.80 3.92
CA ALA A 11 -4.97 -3.87 4.64
C ALA A 11 -3.68 -3.59 3.88
N VAL A 12 -3.14 -4.60 3.22
CA VAL A 12 -1.88 -4.51 2.49
C VAL A 12 -2.11 -5.08 1.10
N PRO A 13 -2.48 -4.23 0.14
CA PRO A 13 -2.87 -4.72 -1.18
C PRO A 13 -1.73 -5.22 -2.07
N ALA A 14 -0.49 -5.11 -1.60
CA ALA A 14 0.66 -5.53 -2.39
C ALA A 14 1.69 -6.21 -1.51
N VAL A 15 2.44 -7.13 -2.09
CA VAL A 15 3.48 -7.84 -1.36
C VAL A 15 4.59 -8.20 -2.34
N LEU A 16 5.82 -8.19 -1.84
CA LEU A 16 6.98 -8.61 -2.63
C LEU A 16 7.37 -10.02 -2.22
N CYS A 17 7.50 -10.90 -3.19
CA CYS A 17 7.92 -12.26 -2.95
C CYS A 17 9.33 -12.45 -3.46
N ARG A 18 10.19 -13.00 -2.61
CA ARG A 18 11.59 -13.21 -2.94
C ARG A 18 11.71 -14.05 -4.20
N ASN A 19 12.54 -13.61 -5.13
CA ASN A 19 12.85 -14.28 -6.38
C ASN A 19 11.67 -14.36 -7.35
N GLN A 20 10.55 -13.74 -7.03
CA GLN A 20 9.38 -13.78 -7.92
C GLN A 20 8.86 -12.39 -8.29
N GLY A 21 9.04 -11.42 -7.39
CA GLY A 21 8.62 -10.07 -7.68
C GLY A 21 7.36 -9.68 -6.93
N PRO A 22 6.68 -8.65 -7.40
CA PRO A 22 5.51 -8.11 -6.71
C PRO A 22 4.24 -8.90 -7.03
N PHE A 23 3.36 -8.94 -6.04
CA PHE A 23 2.01 -9.48 -6.18
C PHE A 23 1.04 -8.45 -5.63
N THR A 24 -0.06 -8.24 -6.33
CA THR A 24 -1.09 -7.32 -5.86
C THR A 24 -2.43 -8.03 -5.82
N GLY A 25 -3.30 -7.52 -4.96
CA GLY A 25 -4.62 -8.09 -4.80
C GLY A 25 -5.66 -7.00 -4.67
N GLY A 26 -6.91 -7.42 -4.61
CA GLY A 26 -8.02 -6.52 -4.45
C GLY A 26 -9.30 -7.33 -4.42
N LYS A 27 -10.42 -6.66 -4.30
CA LYS A 27 -11.71 -7.34 -4.24
C LYS A 27 -12.08 -7.98 -5.59
N ASP A 28 -11.43 -7.55 -6.67
CA ASP A 28 -11.63 -8.11 -7.99
C ASP A 28 -10.38 -7.87 -8.84
N ALA A 29 -10.38 -8.40 -10.04
CA ALA A 29 -9.23 -8.27 -10.94
C ALA A 29 -8.94 -6.82 -11.29
N HIS A 30 -9.98 -6.02 -11.45
CA HIS A 30 -9.81 -4.61 -11.80
C HIS A 30 -9.04 -3.87 -10.69
N GLU A 31 -9.42 -4.10 -9.45
CA GLU A 31 -8.75 -3.46 -8.33
C GLU A 31 -7.32 -3.96 -8.17
N ALA A 32 -7.09 -5.26 -8.40
CA ALA A 32 -5.75 -5.81 -8.32
C ALA A 32 -4.82 -5.17 -9.36
N VAL A 33 -5.33 -4.94 -10.57
CA VAL A 33 -4.54 -4.27 -11.62
C VAL A 33 -4.29 -2.80 -11.25
N HIS A 34 -5.30 -2.13 -10.71
CA HIS A 34 -5.13 -0.77 -10.24
C HIS A 34 -4.03 -0.67 -9.18
N ASN A 35 -4.05 -1.61 -8.25
CA ASN A 35 -3.03 -1.63 -7.20
C ASN A 35 -1.65 -1.91 -7.75
N ALA A 36 -1.55 -2.69 -8.84
CA ALA A 36 -0.26 -2.93 -9.48
C ALA A 36 0.30 -1.65 -10.09
N VAL A 37 -0.56 -0.85 -10.72
CA VAL A 37 -0.13 0.43 -11.28
C VAL A 37 0.34 1.37 -10.20
N VAL A 38 -0.42 1.45 -9.11
CA VAL A 38 -0.05 2.31 -7.98
C VAL A 38 1.27 1.85 -7.37
N LEU A 39 1.45 0.53 -7.23
CA LEU A 39 2.68 -0.01 -6.68
C LEU A 39 3.89 0.41 -7.50
N GLU A 40 3.77 0.33 -8.81
CA GLU A 40 4.88 0.72 -9.70
C GLU A 40 5.25 2.19 -9.50
N GLU A 41 4.27 3.07 -9.43
CA GLU A 41 4.52 4.49 -9.27
C GLU A 41 5.11 4.80 -7.89
N VAL A 42 4.60 4.15 -6.86
CA VAL A 42 5.12 4.34 -5.50
C VAL A 42 6.56 3.86 -5.41
N ALA A 43 6.87 2.74 -6.04
CA ALA A 43 8.24 2.21 -6.04
C ALA A 43 9.19 3.18 -6.73
N LYS A 44 8.75 3.79 -7.83
CA LYS A 44 9.57 4.80 -8.50
C LYS A 44 9.84 5.99 -7.59
N MET A 45 8.82 6.47 -6.92
CA MET A 45 8.98 7.61 -6.00
C MET A 45 9.90 7.25 -4.84
N ALA A 46 9.76 6.06 -4.28
CA ALA A 46 10.60 5.62 -3.18
C ALA A 46 12.08 5.53 -3.61
N SER A 47 12.30 4.97 -4.80
CA SER A 47 13.66 4.85 -5.34
C SER A 47 14.30 6.22 -5.52
N ARG A 48 13.53 7.18 -6.02
CA ARG A 48 14.03 8.54 -6.22
C ARG A 48 14.32 9.23 -4.89
N CYS A 49 13.48 8.99 -3.89
CA CYS A 49 13.73 9.52 -2.55
C CYS A 49 15.07 9.03 -2.02
N GLU A 50 15.35 7.75 -2.20
CA GLU A 50 16.62 7.17 -1.72
C GLU A 50 17.83 7.70 -2.50
N LEU A 51 17.65 7.99 -3.78
CA LEU A 51 18.72 8.58 -4.56
C LEU A 51 19.03 10.00 -4.10
N ILE A 52 17.99 10.76 -3.75
CA ILE A 52 18.18 12.13 -3.28
C ILE A 52 18.76 12.16 -1.87
N ASN A 53 18.30 11.25 -1.01
CA ASN A 53 18.75 11.18 0.38
C ASN A 53 18.90 9.73 0.80
N PRO A 54 20.12 9.16 0.71
CA PRO A 54 20.33 7.75 1.09
C PRO A 54 20.04 7.45 2.55
N ASN A 55 19.91 8.48 3.38
CA ASN A 55 19.62 8.31 4.81
C ASN A 55 18.14 8.45 5.13
N VAL A 56 17.27 8.49 4.11
CA VAL A 56 15.85 8.61 4.32
C VAL A 56 15.35 7.40 5.11
N LYS A 57 14.40 7.62 5.98
CA LYS A 57 13.82 6.57 6.83
C LYS A 57 12.35 6.41 6.54
N PRO A 58 11.81 5.21 6.81
CA PRO A 58 10.37 5.02 6.65
C PRO A 58 9.58 5.97 7.54
N ALA A 59 8.34 6.22 7.15
CA ALA A 59 7.45 7.04 7.97
C ALA A 59 7.25 6.39 9.34
N PRO A 60 7.11 7.19 10.39
CA PRO A 60 6.83 6.63 11.72
C PRO A 60 5.54 5.82 11.71
N GLN A 61 5.50 4.80 12.56
CA GLN A 61 4.35 3.92 12.62
C GLN A 61 3.07 4.67 12.99
N GLU A 62 3.17 5.65 13.89
CA GLU A 62 1.99 6.44 14.25
C GLU A 62 1.39 7.16 13.07
N LEU A 63 2.23 7.67 12.18
CA LEU A 63 1.75 8.37 11.00
C LEU A 63 1.08 7.42 10.04
N GLN A 64 1.65 6.23 9.87
CA GLN A 64 1.06 5.20 9.02
C GLN A 64 -0.30 4.78 9.56
N ASP A 65 -0.38 4.57 10.88
CA ASP A 65 -1.63 4.19 11.53
C ASP A 65 -2.67 5.27 11.35
N LYS A 66 -2.28 6.52 11.52
CA LYS A 66 -3.19 7.64 11.37
C LYS A 66 -3.81 7.68 9.97
N HIS A 67 -2.98 7.52 8.95
CA HIS A 67 -3.46 7.52 7.57
C HIS A 67 -4.31 6.30 7.28
N TYR A 68 -3.91 5.14 7.77
CA TYR A 68 -4.66 3.92 7.57
C TYR A 68 -6.07 4.04 8.15
N TYR A 69 -6.16 4.49 9.40
CA TYR A 69 -7.48 4.58 10.05
C TYR A 69 -8.31 5.71 9.50
N ARG A 70 -7.69 6.71 8.93
CA ARG A 70 -8.43 7.77 8.26
C ARG A 70 -9.16 7.23 7.03
N LYS A 71 -8.58 6.26 6.35
CA LYS A 71 -9.19 5.64 5.17
C LYS A 71 -10.07 4.45 5.52
N HIS A 72 -9.73 3.69 6.55
CA HIS A 72 -10.34 2.39 6.81
C HIS A 72 -11.04 2.27 8.16
N GLY A 73 -10.86 3.24 9.03
CA GLY A 73 -11.47 3.19 10.36
C GLY A 73 -12.93 3.59 10.36
N ALA A 74 -13.51 3.57 11.55
CA ALA A 74 -14.93 3.91 11.73
C ALA A 74 -15.24 5.34 11.29
N ASN A 75 -14.28 6.24 11.40
CA ASN A 75 -14.46 7.64 11.03
C ASN A 75 -13.73 7.97 9.73
N ALA A 76 -13.61 6.99 8.86
CA ALA A 76 -12.90 7.17 7.61
C ALA A 76 -13.55 8.24 6.75
N TYR A 77 -12.75 9.17 6.25
CA TYR A 77 -13.26 10.23 5.40
C TYR A 77 -12.32 10.60 4.27
N TYR A 78 -11.17 9.99 4.22
CA TYR A 78 -10.14 10.32 3.25
C TYR A 78 -10.59 10.00 1.83
N GLY A 79 -10.62 11.02 0.98
CA GLY A 79 -11.01 10.83 -0.40
C GLY A 79 -12.48 10.54 -0.59
N GLN A 80 -13.30 10.62 0.47
CA GLN A 80 -14.73 10.36 0.44
C GLN A 80 -15.48 11.68 0.52
N GLU A 81 -16.58 11.67 0.00
CA GLU A 81 -17.40 12.84 0.11
C GLU A 81 -18.43 12.65 1.10
N ASN A 82 -18.33 12.58 1.46
CA ASN A 82 -19.15 12.36 2.07
C ASN A 82 -20.15 12.44 1.93
N ILE A 83 -20.15 12.21 1.69
CA ILE A 83 -20.92 12.23 1.45
C ILE A 83 -22.03 12.08 1.85
N GLU A 84 -22.14 12.35 1.87
CA GLU A 84 -22.95 12.47 2.34
C GLU A 84 -23.33 12.76 2.64
#